data_f0e61a88d5717eb5a5fd03f0e996684c
#
_entry.id   f0e61a88d5717eb5a5fd03f0e996684c
#
_cell.length_a   1.000
_cell.length_b   1.000
_cell.length_c   1.000
_cell.angle_alpha   90.00
_cell.angle_beta   90.00
_cell.angle_gamma   90.00
#
_symmetry.space_group_name_H-M   'P 1'
#
loop_
_entity.id
_entity.type
_entity.pdbx_description
1 polymer ?
#
loop_
_entity_poly.entity_id
_entity_poly.type
_entity_poly.pdbx_seq_one_letter_code
_entity_poly.pdbx_strand_id
1 'polypeptide(L)'
;MTRKPSVCQKIEPALLATAIGDADTTTAARVETHVRACAPCRQDLARYRAIDSAVGAWRGAPAPAEELVGARLTSRLADLRRRTLVYRIFPSPLGPILIARSEEGVSCIEYLTGGSDFAHSRLSREEGIEALLDGAEVEALYRDLLEYVEGRRTRLEWPLDLRLARSEFHRAVLQATAQIPYGAVRSYAGIAGVLGKPAATRAVAQALRWNPLPIVVPCHRVIGASGALTGYAGNRVMLKQRLLAVEGVRTRKAHADFRIAREAMYVRDRDGREYCLPTCGSLAQRSLTELTLFAARESAEAVGLEPCTDCRPDLHPIAR
;
A
#
# COMPACT_ATOMS: atom_id res chain seq x y z
N MET A 1 -20.77 -36.96 47.76
CA MET A 1 -21.85 -36.01 47.32
C MET A 1 -23.18 -36.64 47.70
N THR A 2 -23.80 -36.17 48.75
CA THR A 2 -25.12 -36.66 49.22
C THR A 2 -26.19 -36.19 48.27
N ARG A 3 -26.96 -37.10 47.68
CA ARG A 3 -28.06 -36.86 46.74
C ARG A 3 -29.15 -36.03 47.45
N LYS A 4 -29.48 -34.82 46.94
CA LYS A 4 -30.54 -33.99 47.49
C LYS A 4 -31.88 -34.79 47.52
N PRO A 5 -32.70 -34.66 48.56
CA PRO A 5 -34.03 -35.27 48.59
C PRO A 5 -34.86 -34.86 47.39
N SER A 6 -35.74 -35.73 46.90
CA SER A 6 -36.58 -35.47 45.70
C SER A 6 -37.44 -34.20 45.78
N VAL A 7 -37.88 -33.84 46.99
CA VAL A 7 -38.61 -32.58 47.25
C VAL A 7 -37.75 -31.34 47.02
N CYS A 8 -36.45 -31.38 47.39
CA CYS A 8 -35.54 -30.28 47.21
C CYS A 8 -35.16 -30.08 45.71
N GLN A 9 -35.08 -31.18 44.94
CA GLN A 9 -34.88 -31.09 43.50
C GLN A 9 -36.03 -30.44 42.75
N LYS A 10 -37.30 -30.70 43.21
CA LYS A 10 -38.49 -30.14 42.59
C LYS A 10 -38.66 -28.64 42.89
N ILE A 11 -38.11 -28.14 43.99
CA ILE A 11 -38.25 -26.73 44.38
C ILE A 11 -37.10 -25.83 43.85
N GLU A 12 -36.02 -26.44 43.36
CA GLU A 12 -34.82 -25.74 42.92
C GLU A 12 -35.09 -24.66 41.84
N PRO A 13 -35.95 -24.90 40.81
CA PRO A 13 -36.31 -23.86 39.85
C PRO A 13 -37.05 -22.66 40.51
N ALA A 14 -37.89 -22.96 41.49
CA ALA A 14 -38.62 -21.94 42.24
C ALA A 14 -37.69 -21.11 43.15
N LEU A 15 -36.67 -21.73 43.74
CA LEU A 15 -35.60 -21.04 44.49
C LEU A 15 -34.87 -20.03 43.62
N LEU A 16 -34.51 -20.44 42.41
CA LEU A 16 -33.81 -19.57 41.46
C LEU A 16 -34.68 -18.39 41.03
N ALA A 17 -35.97 -18.65 40.62
CA ALA A 17 -36.91 -17.61 40.26
C ALA A 17 -37.13 -16.60 41.40
N THR A 18 -37.24 -17.12 42.65
CA THR A 18 -37.40 -16.26 43.85
C THR A 18 -36.13 -15.44 44.14
N ALA A 19 -34.95 -15.96 43.84
CA ALA A 19 -33.68 -15.27 44.05
C ALA A 19 -33.52 -14.08 43.13
N ILE A 20 -33.93 -14.21 41.86
CA ILE A 20 -33.80 -13.18 40.80
C ILE A 20 -35.02 -12.27 40.68
N GLY A 21 -36.04 -12.46 41.54
CA GLY A 21 -37.26 -11.62 41.56
C GLY A 21 -38.33 -11.98 40.51
N ASP A 22 -38.18 -13.12 39.82
CA ASP A 22 -39.08 -13.57 38.74
C ASP A 22 -40.20 -14.51 39.23
N ALA A 23 -40.27 -14.82 40.55
CA ALA A 23 -41.28 -15.68 41.12
C ALA A 23 -42.57 -14.89 41.36
N ASP A 24 -43.72 -15.50 41.01
CA ASP A 24 -45.03 -15.01 41.46
C ASP A 24 -45.20 -15.16 42.98
N THR A 25 -46.18 -14.49 43.56
CA THR A 25 -46.43 -14.46 44.99
C THR A 25 -46.68 -15.85 45.59
N THR A 26 -47.32 -16.76 44.83
CA THR A 26 -47.65 -18.12 45.27
C THR A 26 -46.36 -18.96 45.31
N THR A 27 -45.55 -18.85 44.30
CA THR A 27 -44.25 -19.55 44.22
C THR A 27 -43.29 -19.06 45.30
N ALA A 28 -43.19 -17.75 45.51
CA ALA A 28 -42.37 -17.15 46.56
C ALA A 28 -42.80 -17.62 47.96
N ALA A 29 -44.09 -17.64 48.27
CA ALA A 29 -44.62 -18.13 49.56
C ALA A 29 -44.31 -19.63 49.77
N ARG A 30 -44.40 -20.45 48.72
CA ARG A 30 -44.05 -21.87 48.76
C ARG A 30 -42.56 -22.09 49.04
N VAL A 31 -41.70 -21.30 48.40
CA VAL A 31 -40.25 -21.29 48.64
C VAL A 31 -39.94 -20.89 50.07
N GLU A 32 -40.58 -19.82 50.57
CA GLU A 32 -40.36 -19.32 51.91
C GLU A 32 -40.72 -20.34 52.99
N THR A 33 -41.84 -21.04 52.80
CA THR A 33 -42.26 -22.13 53.69
C THR A 33 -41.25 -23.28 53.69
N HIS A 34 -40.75 -23.67 52.53
CA HIS A 34 -39.79 -24.76 52.42
C HIS A 34 -38.43 -24.40 53.06
N VAL A 35 -37.89 -23.19 52.80
CA VAL A 35 -36.56 -22.81 53.31
C VAL A 35 -36.57 -22.59 54.83
N ARG A 36 -37.72 -22.34 55.46
CA ARG A 36 -37.82 -22.33 56.91
C ARG A 36 -37.52 -23.71 57.52
N ALA A 37 -37.93 -24.78 56.85
CA ALA A 37 -37.77 -26.16 57.33
C ALA A 37 -36.52 -26.84 56.77
N CYS A 38 -35.91 -26.36 55.69
CA CYS A 38 -34.83 -27.00 54.96
C CYS A 38 -33.55 -26.14 54.92
N ALA A 39 -32.58 -26.45 55.74
CA ALA A 39 -31.30 -25.73 55.82
C ALA A 39 -30.50 -25.72 54.50
N PRO A 40 -30.38 -26.84 53.76
CA PRO A 40 -29.68 -26.83 52.46
C PRO A 40 -30.32 -25.87 51.44
N CYS A 41 -31.65 -25.88 51.29
CA CYS A 41 -32.34 -25.01 50.34
C CYS A 41 -32.27 -23.51 50.75
N ARG A 42 -32.21 -23.22 52.03
CA ARG A 42 -31.94 -21.90 52.54
C ARG A 42 -30.57 -21.37 52.15
N GLN A 43 -29.56 -22.24 52.24
CA GLN A 43 -28.19 -21.88 51.78
C GLN A 43 -28.14 -21.66 50.27
N ASP A 44 -28.82 -22.50 49.49
CA ASP A 44 -28.87 -22.34 48.04
C ASP A 44 -29.56 -21.03 47.64
N LEU A 45 -30.72 -20.68 48.29
CA LEU A 45 -31.39 -19.39 48.04
C LEU A 45 -30.48 -18.20 48.37
N ALA A 46 -29.74 -18.27 49.47
CA ALA A 46 -28.78 -17.22 49.82
C ALA A 46 -27.64 -17.11 48.80
N ARG A 47 -27.15 -18.24 48.28
CA ARG A 47 -26.13 -18.22 47.20
C ARG A 47 -26.67 -17.63 45.92
N TYR A 48 -27.88 -17.97 45.48
CA TYR A 48 -28.47 -17.42 44.26
C TYR A 48 -28.70 -15.94 44.40
N ARG A 49 -29.18 -15.42 45.56
CA ARG A 49 -29.31 -13.98 45.83
C ARG A 49 -27.96 -13.27 45.84
N ALA A 50 -26.93 -13.88 46.37
CA ALA A 50 -25.57 -13.28 46.32
C ALA A 50 -25.02 -13.19 44.91
N ILE A 51 -25.30 -14.20 44.07
CA ILE A 51 -24.89 -14.19 42.65
C ILE A 51 -25.67 -13.11 41.91
N ASP A 52 -27.00 -13.02 42.11
CA ASP A 52 -27.82 -12.01 41.46
C ASP A 52 -27.40 -10.58 41.86
N SER A 53 -27.16 -10.36 43.17
CA SER A 53 -26.63 -9.10 43.66
C SER A 53 -25.26 -8.74 43.07
N ALA A 54 -24.36 -9.72 42.93
CA ALA A 54 -23.04 -9.50 42.32
C ALA A 54 -23.15 -9.18 40.82
N VAL A 55 -24.05 -9.86 40.09
CA VAL A 55 -24.37 -9.59 38.70
C VAL A 55 -25.01 -8.23 38.54
N GLY A 56 -25.96 -7.88 39.43
CA GLY A 56 -26.59 -6.58 39.47
C GLY A 56 -25.62 -5.42 39.74
N ALA A 57 -24.69 -5.63 40.69
CA ALA A 57 -23.62 -4.68 40.97
C ALA A 57 -22.67 -4.52 39.78
N TRP A 58 -22.41 -5.61 39.08
CA TRP A 58 -21.55 -5.57 37.84
C TRP A 58 -22.27 -4.86 36.67
N ARG A 59 -23.60 -5.07 36.53
CA ARG A 59 -24.41 -4.37 35.51
C ARG A 59 -24.64 -2.89 35.85
N GLY A 60 -24.71 -2.54 37.15
CA GLY A 60 -24.88 -1.17 37.62
C GLY A 60 -23.59 -0.38 37.84
N ALA A 61 -22.43 -1.01 37.62
CA ALA A 61 -21.15 -0.30 37.70
C ALA A 61 -21.11 0.79 36.61
N PRO A 62 -20.85 2.05 36.99
CA PRO A 62 -20.90 3.16 36.04
C PRO A 62 -19.84 2.97 34.94
N ALA A 63 -20.25 3.35 33.75
CA ALA A 63 -19.54 3.23 32.46
C ALA A 63 -18.19 3.98 32.25
N PRO A 64 -17.43 4.52 33.24
CA PRO A 64 -16.09 5.04 32.92
C PRO A 64 -15.15 3.95 32.40
N ALA A 65 -15.43 2.68 32.71
CA ALA A 65 -14.65 1.57 32.18
C ALA A 65 -14.97 1.27 30.70
N GLU A 66 -16.20 1.45 30.25
CA GLU A 66 -16.58 1.19 28.86
C GLU A 66 -16.02 2.23 27.90
N GLU A 67 -16.03 3.53 28.23
CA GLU A 67 -15.41 4.58 27.42
C GLU A 67 -13.89 4.39 27.33
N LEU A 68 -13.23 4.08 28.45
CA LEU A 68 -11.79 3.81 28.48
C LEU A 68 -11.40 2.54 27.72
N VAL A 69 -12.18 1.47 27.84
CA VAL A 69 -11.98 0.21 27.10
C VAL A 69 -12.28 0.42 25.64
N GLY A 70 -13.37 1.13 25.29
CA GLY A 70 -13.71 1.50 23.93
C GLY A 70 -12.62 2.34 23.27
N ALA A 71 -12.12 3.38 23.95
CA ALA A 71 -11.03 4.22 23.45
C ALA A 71 -9.73 3.43 23.25
N ARG A 72 -9.38 2.54 24.18
CA ARG A 72 -8.21 1.65 24.05
C ARG A 72 -8.37 0.66 22.90
N LEU A 73 -9.53 0.06 22.73
CA LEU A 73 -9.82 -0.86 21.62
C LEU A 73 -9.74 -0.13 20.29
N THR A 74 -10.37 1.05 20.18
CA THR A 74 -10.32 1.88 18.97
C THR A 74 -8.87 2.26 18.62
N SER A 75 -8.08 2.65 19.62
CA SER A 75 -6.67 2.97 19.41
C SER A 75 -5.86 1.74 18.95
N ARG A 76 -6.07 0.58 19.54
CA ARG A 76 -5.41 -0.67 19.13
C ARG A 76 -5.84 -1.12 17.74
N LEU A 77 -7.11 -1.02 17.40
CA LEU A 77 -7.61 -1.33 16.05
C LEU A 77 -7.03 -0.36 15.02
N ALA A 78 -6.96 0.94 15.32
CA ALA A 78 -6.33 1.91 14.45
C ALA A 78 -4.83 1.64 14.26
N ASP A 79 -4.13 1.21 15.31
CA ASP A 79 -2.72 0.80 15.21
C ASP A 79 -2.56 -0.47 14.37
N LEU A 80 -3.41 -1.47 14.58
CA LEU A 80 -3.41 -2.70 13.78
C LEU A 80 -3.63 -2.40 12.29
N ARG A 81 -4.65 -1.59 11.96
CA ARG A 81 -4.93 -1.15 10.59
C ARG A 81 -3.74 -0.45 9.95
N ARG A 82 -3.07 0.44 10.70
CA ARG A 82 -1.85 1.09 10.22
C ARG A 82 -0.71 0.13 9.92
N ARG A 83 -0.65 -1.03 10.58
CA ARG A 83 0.40 -2.04 10.42
C ARG A 83 0.04 -3.14 9.44
N THR A 84 -1.23 -3.30 9.12
CA THR A 84 -1.72 -4.38 8.26
C THR A 84 -1.60 -4.00 6.78
N LEU A 85 -1.04 -4.90 5.99
CA LEU A 85 -1.09 -4.88 4.53
C LEU A 85 -1.71 -6.18 4.03
N VAL A 86 -2.65 -6.09 3.11
CA VAL A 86 -3.14 -7.26 2.38
C VAL A 86 -2.31 -7.44 1.12
N TYR A 87 -1.88 -8.69 0.83
CA TYR A 87 -1.03 -8.96 -0.32
C TYR A 87 -1.47 -10.20 -1.10
N ARG A 88 -1.07 -10.25 -2.35
CA ARG A 88 -1.12 -11.45 -3.18
C ARG A 88 0.07 -11.50 -4.14
N ILE A 89 0.44 -12.71 -4.54
CA ILE A 89 1.49 -12.97 -5.52
C ILE A 89 0.82 -13.46 -6.79
N PHE A 90 1.18 -12.83 -7.91
CA PHE A 90 0.62 -13.14 -9.22
C PHE A 90 1.70 -13.52 -10.22
N PRO A 91 1.40 -14.43 -11.17
CA PRO A 91 2.25 -14.61 -12.33
C PRO A 91 2.20 -13.36 -13.22
N SER A 92 3.32 -12.97 -13.83
CA SER A 92 3.32 -11.89 -14.81
C SER A 92 4.36 -12.14 -15.91
N PRO A 93 4.26 -11.45 -17.06
CA PRO A 93 5.29 -11.49 -18.09
C PRO A 93 6.68 -11.03 -17.60
N LEU A 94 6.75 -10.36 -16.45
CA LEU A 94 7.99 -9.89 -15.83
C LEU A 94 8.50 -10.84 -14.73
N GLY A 95 7.86 -11.99 -14.54
CA GLY A 95 8.07 -12.94 -13.45
C GLY A 95 7.03 -12.78 -12.33
N PRO A 96 7.11 -13.58 -11.26
CA PRO A 96 6.18 -13.47 -10.14
C PRO A 96 6.25 -12.08 -9.50
N ILE A 97 5.08 -11.45 -9.33
CA ILE A 97 4.93 -10.11 -8.74
C ILE A 97 4.08 -10.22 -7.48
N LEU A 98 4.60 -9.68 -6.39
CA LEU A 98 3.83 -9.42 -5.18
C LEU A 98 3.24 -8.01 -5.29
N ILE A 99 1.96 -7.88 -4.99
CA ILE A 99 1.26 -6.60 -4.83
C ILE A 99 0.69 -6.58 -3.41
N ALA A 100 0.97 -5.51 -2.67
CA ALA A 100 0.41 -5.31 -1.33
C ALA A 100 -0.17 -3.90 -1.18
N ARG A 101 -1.29 -3.82 -0.46
CA ARG A 101 -1.97 -2.57 -0.17
C ARG A 101 -2.39 -2.47 1.30
N SER A 102 -2.58 -1.25 1.74
CA SER A 102 -3.29 -0.89 2.97
C SER A 102 -4.69 -0.34 2.65
N GLU A 103 -5.41 0.11 3.67
CA GLU A 103 -6.64 0.89 3.48
C GLU A 103 -6.40 2.22 2.73
N GLU A 104 -5.21 2.81 2.86
CA GLU A 104 -4.84 4.09 2.24
C GLU A 104 -4.43 3.96 0.77
N GLY A 105 -3.95 2.79 0.34
CA GLY A 105 -3.53 2.58 -1.04
C GLY A 105 -2.49 1.48 -1.21
N VAL A 106 -1.91 1.41 -2.40
CA VAL A 106 -0.86 0.44 -2.73
C VAL A 106 0.44 0.84 -2.03
N SER A 107 1.00 -0.08 -1.24
CA SER A 107 2.20 0.15 -0.42
C SER A 107 3.43 -0.57 -0.94
N CYS A 108 3.25 -1.71 -1.61
CA CYS A 108 4.37 -2.51 -2.11
C CYS A 108 4.04 -3.19 -3.43
N ILE A 109 5.00 -3.14 -4.35
CA ILE A 109 5.09 -4.00 -5.52
C ILE A 109 6.50 -4.58 -5.53
N GLU A 110 6.62 -5.88 -5.69
CA GLU A 110 7.92 -6.52 -5.69
C GLU A 110 8.02 -7.63 -6.73
N TYR A 111 9.09 -7.61 -7.52
CA TYR A 111 9.45 -8.75 -8.37
C TYR A 111 10.13 -9.82 -7.52
N LEU A 112 9.53 -10.97 -7.37
CA LEU A 112 10.11 -12.05 -6.59
C LEU A 112 11.24 -12.75 -7.35
N THR A 113 12.28 -13.11 -6.62
CA THR A 113 13.46 -13.85 -7.11
C THR A 113 13.67 -15.06 -6.24
N GLY A 114 13.89 -16.21 -6.87
CA GLY A 114 14.18 -17.46 -6.15
C GLY A 114 12.95 -18.27 -5.72
N GLY A 115 11.74 -17.79 -6.04
CA GLY A 115 10.49 -18.49 -5.76
C GLY A 115 9.30 -17.56 -5.80
N SER A 116 8.09 -18.13 -5.85
CA SER A 116 6.81 -17.40 -5.78
C SER A 116 6.23 -17.37 -4.36
N ASP A 117 7.06 -17.56 -3.33
CA ASP A 117 6.64 -17.59 -1.94
C ASP A 117 6.89 -16.22 -1.27
N PHE A 118 5.97 -15.85 -0.40
CA PHE A 118 6.04 -14.62 0.40
C PHE A 118 7.32 -14.51 1.24
N ALA A 119 7.83 -15.63 1.76
CA ALA A 119 9.08 -15.68 2.54
C ALA A 119 10.30 -15.10 1.79
N HIS A 120 10.27 -15.11 0.45
CA HIS A 120 11.33 -14.53 -0.39
C HIS A 120 11.16 -13.02 -0.64
N SER A 121 10.05 -12.42 -0.22
CA SER A 121 9.80 -10.99 -0.38
C SER A 121 10.57 -10.16 0.64
N ARG A 122 10.82 -8.89 0.29
CA ARG A 122 11.33 -7.90 1.27
C ARG A 122 10.28 -7.56 2.30
N LEU A 123 9.01 -7.59 1.91
CA LEU A 123 7.89 -7.30 2.80
C LEU A 123 7.81 -8.26 3.98
N SER A 124 8.19 -9.53 3.79
CA SER A 124 8.24 -10.54 4.87
C SER A 124 9.25 -10.20 5.98
N ARG A 125 10.17 -9.29 5.73
CA ARG A 125 11.25 -8.86 6.65
C ARG A 125 11.06 -7.45 7.16
N GLU A 126 9.97 -6.78 6.78
CA GLU A 126 9.70 -5.41 7.21
C GLU A 126 9.11 -5.42 8.61
N GLU A 127 9.88 -4.87 9.57
CA GLU A 127 9.45 -4.82 10.96
C GLU A 127 8.21 -3.93 11.16
N GLY A 128 7.31 -4.38 12.00
CA GLY A 128 6.10 -3.63 12.33
C GLY A 128 5.00 -3.68 11.27
N ILE A 129 5.16 -4.49 10.22
CA ILE A 129 4.12 -4.75 9.22
C ILE A 129 3.54 -6.15 9.42
N GLU A 130 2.23 -6.25 9.42
CA GLU A 130 1.48 -7.50 9.40
C GLU A 130 0.91 -7.73 8.01
N ALA A 131 1.44 -8.71 7.28
CA ALA A 131 1.02 -9.02 5.94
C ALA A 131 0.00 -10.17 5.93
N LEU A 132 -1.20 -9.92 5.42
CA LEU A 132 -2.28 -10.88 5.30
C LEU A 132 -2.48 -11.29 3.84
N LEU A 133 -2.57 -12.59 3.60
CA LEU A 133 -2.90 -13.10 2.27
C LEU A 133 -4.39 -12.88 2.00
N ASP A 134 -4.72 -11.96 1.11
CA ASP A 134 -6.07 -11.72 0.63
C ASP A 134 -6.06 -11.44 -0.88
N GLY A 135 -7.16 -11.78 -1.55
CA GLY A 135 -7.18 -11.81 -3.00
C GLY A 135 -8.05 -10.78 -3.69
N ALA A 136 -9.22 -10.47 -3.16
CA ALA A 136 -10.26 -9.79 -3.92
C ALA A 136 -9.89 -8.35 -4.31
N GLU A 137 -9.37 -7.57 -3.38
CA GLU A 137 -9.04 -6.16 -3.62
C GLU A 137 -7.76 -5.98 -4.45
N VAL A 138 -6.81 -6.91 -4.32
CA VAL A 138 -5.52 -6.84 -5.02
C VAL A 138 -5.63 -7.34 -6.46
N GLU A 139 -6.66 -8.13 -6.78
CA GLU A 139 -6.87 -8.68 -8.12
C GLU A 139 -7.21 -7.61 -9.18
N ALA A 140 -7.92 -6.56 -8.79
CA ALA A 140 -8.18 -5.43 -9.68
C ALA A 140 -6.89 -4.69 -10.05
N LEU A 141 -6.02 -4.46 -9.06
CA LEU A 141 -4.70 -3.86 -9.26
C LEU A 141 -3.82 -4.70 -10.19
N TYR A 142 -3.88 -6.02 -10.04
CA TYR A 142 -3.13 -6.93 -10.90
C TYR A 142 -3.60 -6.85 -12.36
N ARG A 143 -4.91 -6.80 -12.63
CA ARG A 143 -5.44 -6.65 -13.99
C ARG A 143 -4.98 -5.34 -14.64
N ASP A 144 -5.06 -4.23 -13.91
CA ASP A 144 -4.56 -2.94 -14.37
C ASP A 144 -3.05 -2.99 -14.70
N LEU A 145 -2.28 -3.67 -13.84
CA LEU A 145 -0.85 -3.86 -14.05
C LEU A 145 -0.54 -4.69 -15.30
N LEU A 146 -1.29 -5.75 -15.55
CA LEU A 146 -1.14 -6.55 -16.78
C LEU A 146 -1.43 -5.72 -18.02
N GLU A 147 -2.53 -4.96 -18.03
CA GLU A 147 -2.85 -4.06 -19.15
C GLU A 147 -1.73 -3.05 -19.41
N TYR A 148 -1.12 -2.52 -18.34
CA TYR A 148 0.01 -1.61 -18.46
C TYR A 148 1.24 -2.29 -19.07
N VAL A 149 1.62 -3.46 -18.59
CA VAL A 149 2.79 -4.20 -19.09
C VAL A 149 2.60 -4.67 -20.53
N GLU A 150 1.37 -4.87 -20.97
CA GLU A 150 0.98 -5.21 -22.34
C GLU A 150 0.78 -3.98 -23.24
N GLY A 151 0.96 -2.77 -22.71
CA GLY A 151 0.84 -1.51 -23.46
C GLY A 151 -0.60 -1.08 -23.76
N ARG A 152 -1.61 -1.71 -23.18
CA ARG A 152 -3.03 -1.34 -23.33
C ARG A 152 -3.46 -0.22 -22.39
N ARG A 153 -2.67 0.05 -21.34
CA ARG A 153 -2.89 1.11 -20.37
C ARG A 153 -1.63 1.95 -20.22
N THR A 154 -1.78 3.26 -20.14
CA THR A 154 -0.64 4.20 -20.02
C THR A 154 -0.51 4.79 -18.61
N ARG A 155 -1.51 4.58 -17.74
CA ARG A 155 -1.52 5.13 -16.37
C ARG A 155 -2.05 4.09 -15.38
N LEU A 156 -1.46 4.09 -14.20
CA LEU A 156 -1.94 3.38 -13.01
C LEU A 156 -2.32 4.44 -11.99
N GLU A 157 -3.60 4.80 -11.94
CA GLU A 157 -4.12 5.87 -11.08
C GLU A 157 -4.54 5.31 -9.71
N TRP A 158 -3.61 4.62 -9.06
CA TRP A 158 -3.83 4.03 -7.76
C TRP A 158 -3.49 5.01 -6.64
N PRO A 159 -4.27 5.06 -5.55
CA PRO A 159 -3.83 5.69 -4.32
C PRO A 159 -2.53 5.05 -3.85
N LEU A 160 -1.52 5.86 -3.53
CA LEU A 160 -0.22 5.38 -3.08
C LEU A 160 -0.06 5.61 -1.59
N ASP A 161 0.27 4.54 -0.90
CA ASP A 161 0.68 4.60 0.49
C ASP A 161 2.21 4.47 0.60
N LEU A 162 2.85 5.57 0.88
CA LEU A 162 4.30 5.66 0.97
C LEU A 162 4.85 5.37 2.38
N ARG A 163 4.13 4.58 3.20
CA ARG A 163 4.57 4.21 4.56
C ARG A 163 5.92 3.47 4.60
N LEU A 164 6.27 2.75 3.54
CA LEU A 164 7.54 2.06 3.40
C LEU A 164 8.70 2.97 2.92
N ALA A 165 8.45 4.27 2.76
CA ALA A 165 9.51 5.22 2.49
C ALA A 165 10.35 5.44 3.76
N ARG A 166 11.66 5.23 3.65
CA ARG A 166 12.61 5.18 4.78
C ARG A 166 12.94 6.54 5.40
N SER A 167 12.61 7.64 4.71
CA SER A 167 12.86 9.02 5.16
C SER A 167 12.02 10.01 4.34
N GLU A 168 11.91 11.25 4.81
CA GLU A 168 11.26 12.33 4.07
C GLU A 168 11.94 12.59 2.71
N PHE A 169 13.27 12.51 2.67
CA PHE A 169 13.99 12.63 1.39
C PHE A 169 13.62 11.48 0.43
N HIS A 170 13.55 10.24 0.93
CA HIS A 170 13.12 9.10 0.12
C HIS A 170 11.69 9.31 -0.42
N ARG A 171 10.77 9.75 0.44
CA ARG A 171 9.38 10.08 0.06
C ARG A 171 9.34 11.14 -1.04
N ALA A 172 10.09 12.23 -0.88
CA ALA A 172 10.17 13.30 -1.87
C ALA A 172 10.73 12.81 -3.24
N VAL A 173 11.74 11.93 -3.21
CA VAL A 173 12.29 11.31 -4.43
C VAL A 173 11.24 10.43 -5.13
N LEU A 174 10.48 9.63 -4.39
CA LEU A 174 9.41 8.79 -4.93
C LEU A 174 8.32 9.65 -5.57
N GLN A 175 7.89 10.71 -4.89
CA GLN A 175 6.88 11.65 -5.39
C GLN A 175 7.35 12.36 -6.66
N ALA A 176 8.57 12.89 -6.69
CA ALA A 176 9.15 13.53 -7.88
C ALA A 176 9.29 12.55 -9.05
N THR A 177 9.60 11.28 -8.78
CA THR A 177 9.70 10.23 -9.79
C THR A 177 8.33 9.86 -10.35
N ALA A 178 7.29 9.80 -9.51
CA ALA A 178 5.91 9.52 -9.92
C ALA A 178 5.37 10.54 -10.92
N GLN A 179 5.92 11.76 -10.94
CA GLN A 179 5.55 12.81 -11.90
C GLN A 179 6.16 12.64 -13.30
N ILE A 180 7.04 11.66 -13.53
CA ILE A 180 7.59 11.44 -14.88
C ILE A 180 6.50 10.77 -15.73
N PRO A 181 6.05 11.38 -16.83
CA PRO A 181 4.97 10.87 -17.65
C PRO A 181 5.30 9.52 -18.33
N TYR A 182 4.27 8.83 -18.79
CA TYR A 182 4.41 7.66 -19.67
C TYR A 182 5.17 8.02 -20.94
N GLY A 183 6.12 7.18 -21.33
CA GLY A 183 6.96 7.44 -22.51
C GLY A 183 7.98 8.57 -22.32
N ALA A 184 8.14 9.10 -21.11
CA ALA A 184 9.16 10.10 -20.81
C ALA A 184 10.28 9.55 -19.93
N VAL A 185 11.48 10.13 -20.04
CA VAL A 185 12.61 9.79 -19.18
C VAL A 185 13.31 11.04 -18.65
N ARG A 186 13.86 10.93 -17.46
CA ARG A 186 14.63 11.97 -16.79
C ARG A 186 15.88 11.36 -16.14
N SER A 187 16.96 12.16 -16.02
CA SER A 187 18.16 11.66 -15.34
C SER A 187 18.03 11.73 -13.81
N TYR A 188 18.84 10.93 -13.08
CA TYR A 188 18.96 11.03 -11.62
C TYR A 188 19.32 12.45 -11.16
N ALA A 189 20.21 13.11 -11.89
CA ALA A 189 20.56 14.50 -11.63
C ALA A 189 19.39 15.46 -11.91
N GLY A 190 18.58 15.16 -12.93
CA GLY A 190 17.36 15.92 -13.22
C GLY A 190 16.34 15.84 -12.05
N ILE A 191 16.17 14.64 -11.44
CA ILE A 191 15.34 14.50 -10.23
C ILE A 191 15.94 15.27 -9.06
N ALA A 192 17.26 15.18 -8.84
CA ALA A 192 17.95 15.95 -7.80
C ALA A 192 17.76 17.45 -7.98
N GLY A 193 17.78 17.94 -9.23
CA GLY A 193 17.50 19.34 -9.56
C GLY A 193 16.07 19.78 -9.25
N VAL A 194 15.07 18.94 -9.58
CA VAL A 194 13.66 19.21 -9.23
C VAL A 194 13.45 19.32 -7.71
N LEU A 195 14.20 18.54 -6.93
CA LEU A 195 14.15 18.59 -5.48
C LEU A 195 14.94 19.77 -4.86
N GLY A 196 15.52 20.65 -5.69
CA GLY A 196 16.39 21.75 -5.23
C GLY A 196 17.71 21.29 -4.62
N LYS A 197 18.12 20.02 -4.87
CA LYS A 197 19.34 19.41 -4.30
C LYS A 197 20.25 18.83 -5.40
N PRO A 198 20.80 19.65 -6.31
CA PRO A 198 21.54 19.16 -7.49
C PRO A 198 22.74 18.26 -7.15
N ALA A 199 23.36 18.46 -6.00
CA ALA A 199 24.46 17.60 -5.51
C ALA A 199 23.99 16.21 -5.04
N ALA A 200 22.70 15.98 -4.84
CA ALA A 200 22.15 14.76 -4.25
C ALA A 200 21.92 13.60 -5.24
N THR A 201 22.52 13.62 -6.43
CA THR A 201 22.31 12.60 -7.48
C THR A 201 22.51 11.17 -6.98
N ARG A 202 23.57 10.90 -6.20
CA ARG A 202 23.82 9.57 -5.61
C ARG A 202 22.76 9.17 -4.59
N ALA A 203 22.29 10.13 -3.79
CA ALA A 203 21.23 9.90 -2.81
C ALA A 203 19.90 9.60 -3.49
N VAL A 204 19.57 10.26 -4.61
CA VAL A 204 18.42 9.94 -5.46
C VAL A 204 18.52 8.51 -6.00
N ALA A 205 19.67 8.13 -6.53
CA ALA A 205 19.88 6.76 -7.03
C ALA A 205 19.71 5.71 -5.92
N GLN A 206 20.22 5.99 -4.72
CA GLN A 206 20.06 5.12 -3.56
C GLN A 206 18.60 5.05 -3.10
N ALA A 207 17.88 6.17 -3.07
CA ALA A 207 16.46 6.19 -2.76
C ALA A 207 15.65 5.32 -3.75
N LEU A 208 15.88 5.47 -5.05
CA LEU A 208 15.19 4.67 -6.07
C LEU A 208 15.59 3.18 -6.08
N ARG A 209 16.77 2.83 -5.57
CA ARG A 209 17.13 1.43 -5.33
C ARG A 209 16.19 0.74 -4.35
N TRP A 210 15.66 1.50 -3.40
CA TRP A 210 14.72 1.04 -2.37
C TRP A 210 13.27 1.41 -2.66
N ASN A 211 12.95 1.74 -3.92
CA ASN A 211 11.58 2.02 -4.33
C ASN A 211 10.67 0.82 -3.97
N PRO A 212 9.66 1.01 -3.09
CA PRO A 212 8.74 -0.07 -2.73
C PRO A 212 7.66 -0.30 -3.79
N LEU A 213 7.50 0.61 -4.76
CA LEU A 213 6.41 0.66 -5.73
C LEU A 213 6.92 0.72 -7.17
N PRO A 214 7.82 -0.19 -7.63
CA PRO A 214 8.28 -0.19 -9.01
C PRO A 214 7.09 -0.28 -9.97
N ILE A 215 7.23 0.27 -11.16
CA ILE A 215 6.22 0.49 -12.21
C ILE A 215 5.32 1.68 -11.87
N VAL A 216 4.61 1.67 -10.76
CA VAL A 216 3.70 2.75 -10.35
C VAL A 216 4.49 4.03 -10.02
N VAL A 217 5.54 3.91 -9.20
CA VAL A 217 6.59 4.93 -9.12
C VAL A 217 7.66 4.56 -10.14
N PRO A 218 7.68 5.20 -11.32
CA PRO A 218 8.35 4.69 -12.51
C PRO A 218 9.87 4.91 -12.48
N CYS A 219 10.57 4.28 -11.53
CA CYS A 219 12.03 4.40 -11.45
C CYS A 219 12.75 3.81 -12.70
N HIS A 220 12.04 3.04 -13.54
CA HIS A 220 12.52 2.63 -14.86
C HIS A 220 12.65 3.83 -15.83
N ARG A 221 11.93 4.92 -15.64
CA ARG A 221 12.04 6.16 -16.43
C ARG A 221 13.20 7.05 -15.97
N VAL A 222 13.93 6.67 -14.91
CA VAL A 222 15.08 7.45 -14.42
C VAL A 222 16.37 6.83 -14.94
N ILE A 223 17.18 7.63 -15.66
CA ILE A 223 18.38 7.19 -16.41
C ILE A 223 19.65 7.89 -15.91
N GLY A 224 20.80 7.38 -16.31
CA GLY A 224 22.09 8.04 -16.09
C GLY A 224 22.24 9.35 -16.87
N ALA A 225 23.12 10.24 -16.43
CA ALA A 225 23.40 11.50 -17.11
C ALA A 225 23.92 11.32 -18.55
N SER A 226 24.53 10.18 -18.87
CA SER A 226 24.97 9.80 -20.21
C SER A 226 23.87 9.14 -21.08
N GLY A 227 22.64 9.02 -20.55
CA GLY A 227 21.55 8.27 -21.19
C GLY A 227 21.60 6.76 -20.93
N ALA A 228 22.56 6.27 -20.13
CA ALA A 228 22.70 4.86 -19.83
C ALA A 228 21.57 4.35 -18.93
N LEU A 229 21.07 3.14 -19.19
CA LEU A 229 20.15 2.44 -18.34
C LEU A 229 20.92 1.82 -17.18
N THR A 230 20.98 2.53 -16.07
CA THR A 230 21.69 2.08 -14.86
C THR A 230 20.68 1.58 -13.84
N GLY A 231 21.02 0.51 -13.14
CA GLY A 231 20.34 -0.05 -11.96
C GLY A 231 18.80 -0.11 -12.04
N TYR A 232 18.23 -1.29 -11.84
CA TYR A 232 16.78 -1.47 -11.68
C TYR A 232 16.52 -2.75 -10.91
N ALA A 233 15.71 -2.68 -9.84
CA ALA A 233 15.33 -3.84 -9.03
C ALA A 233 16.52 -4.84 -8.81
N GLY A 234 17.64 -4.35 -8.31
CA GLY A 234 18.92 -5.06 -8.30
C GLY A 234 19.67 -4.91 -9.65
N ASN A 235 20.01 -6.00 -10.30
CA ASN A 235 20.74 -6.00 -11.59
C ASN A 235 19.82 -6.27 -12.80
N ARG A 236 18.53 -5.95 -12.72
CA ARG A 236 17.54 -6.28 -13.75
C ARG A 236 17.37 -5.19 -14.80
N VAL A 237 18.46 -4.71 -15.38
CA VAL A 237 18.44 -3.66 -16.43
C VAL A 237 17.59 -4.08 -17.63
N MET A 238 17.51 -5.37 -17.95
CA MET A 238 16.65 -5.90 -19.03
C MET A 238 15.16 -5.65 -18.76
N LEU A 239 14.70 -5.73 -17.49
CA LEU A 239 13.32 -5.38 -17.16
C LEU A 239 13.05 -3.88 -17.36
N LYS A 240 14.02 -3.04 -17.00
CA LYS A 240 13.93 -1.60 -17.23
C LYS A 240 13.81 -1.30 -18.72
N GLN A 241 14.64 -1.92 -19.54
CA GLN A 241 14.58 -1.78 -20.99
C GLN A 241 13.23 -2.23 -21.55
N ARG A 242 12.71 -3.37 -21.07
CA ARG A 242 11.42 -3.90 -21.52
C ARG A 242 10.27 -2.96 -21.16
N LEU A 243 10.24 -2.42 -19.95
CA LEU A 243 9.22 -1.43 -19.54
C LEU A 243 9.30 -0.17 -20.39
N LEU A 244 10.52 0.36 -20.63
CA LEU A 244 10.71 1.51 -21.50
C LEU A 244 10.28 1.23 -22.95
N ALA A 245 10.51 0.02 -23.46
CA ALA A 245 10.06 -0.38 -24.79
C ALA A 245 8.53 -0.43 -24.91
N VAL A 246 7.82 -0.93 -23.88
CA VAL A 246 6.34 -0.88 -23.79
C VAL A 246 5.86 0.57 -23.87
N GLU A 247 6.59 1.52 -23.29
CA GLU A 247 6.27 2.94 -23.32
C GLU A 247 6.73 3.66 -24.60
N GLY A 248 7.24 2.92 -25.59
CA GLY A 248 7.71 3.49 -26.85
C GLY A 248 9.08 4.13 -26.78
N VAL A 249 9.77 4.07 -25.64
CA VAL A 249 11.13 4.64 -25.48
C VAL A 249 12.15 3.75 -26.15
N ARG A 250 12.81 4.28 -27.20
CA ARG A 250 13.82 3.57 -27.95
C ARG A 250 15.15 3.53 -27.19
N THR A 251 15.76 2.36 -27.16
CA THR A 251 17.09 2.15 -26.61
C THR A 251 17.99 1.52 -27.65
N ARG A 252 19.29 1.79 -27.53
CA ARG A 252 20.34 1.14 -28.34
C ARG A 252 21.31 0.42 -27.43
N LYS A 253 21.85 -0.68 -27.89
CA LYS A 253 22.96 -1.38 -27.23
C LYS A 253 24.25 -0.60 -27.48
N ALA A 254 24.96 -0.27 -26.42
CA ALA A 254 26.26 0.43 -26.47
C ALA A 254 27.25 -0.37 -25.61
N HIS A 255 28.12 -1.16 -26.27
CA HIS A 255 28.99 -2.13 -25.63
C HIS A 255 28.20 -3.15 -24.77
N ALA A 256 28.42 -3.16 -23.45
CA ALA A 256 27.72 -4.04 -22.51
C ALA A 256 26.40 -3.45 -21.98
N ASP A 257 26.14 -2.15 -22.23
CA ASP A 257 25.03 -1.40 -21.65
C ASP A 257 23.97 -1.04 -22.69
N PHE A 258 22.79 -0.66 -22.20
CA PHE A 258 21.74 -0.01 -23.00
C PHE A 258 21.73 1.49 -22.73
N ARG A 259 21.50 2.26 -23.77
CA ARG A 259 21.34 3.73 -23.70
C ARG A 259 20.08 4.18 -24.42
N ILE A 260 19.52 5.29 -23.96
CA ILE A 260 18.42 5.95 -24.65
C ILE A 260 18.90 6.47 -26.02
N ALA A 261 18.10 6.24 -27.05
CA ALA A 261 18.29 6.84 -28.38
C ALA A 261 17.75 8.27 -28.35
N ARG A 262 18.54 9.21 -27.81
CA ARG A 262 18.15 10.62 -27.66
C ARG A 262 17.69 11.25 -28.98
N GLU A 263 18.34 10.90 -30.06
CA GLU A 263 18.06 11.36 -31.42
C GLU A 263 16.65 11.00 -31.91
N ALA A 264 16.01 10.02 -31.29
CA ALA A 264 14.66 9.57 -31.59
C ALA A 264 13.63 10.04 -30.54
N MET A 265 13.95 11.08 -29.76
CA MET A 265 13.08 11.58 -28.70
C MET A 265 12.91 13.09 -28.75
N TYR A 266 11.71 13.55 -28.46
CA TYR A 266 11.45 14.98 -28.26
C TYR A 266 12.07 15.42 -26.94
N VAL A 267 12.46 16.69 -26.87
CA VAL A 267 13.26 17.24 -25.77
C VAL A 267 12.53 18.41 -25.14
N ARG A 268 12.47 18.45 -23.81
CA ARG A 268 11.99 19.56 -23.04
C ARG A 268 13.05 20.04 -22.06
N ASP A 269 13.28 21.33 -21.97
CA ASP A 269 14.03 21.94 -20.87
C ASP A 269 13.31 21.74 -19.53
N ARG A 270 14.03 21.72 -18.42
CA ARG A 270 13.47 21.44 -17.08
C ARG A 270 12.21 22.27 -16.79
N ASP A 271 12.29 23.57 -17.04
CA ASP A 271 11.24 24.54 -16.73
C ASP A 271 10.53 25.06 -17.98
N GLY A 272 10.86 24.50 -19.16
CA GLY A 272 10.27 24.87 -20.44
C GLY A 272 8.82 24.47 -20.55
N ARG A 273 8.06 25.23 -21.33
CA ARG A 273 6.66 24.96 -21.69
C ARG A 273 6.50 24.34 -23.07
N GLU A 274 7.61 24.24 -23.80
CA GLU A 274 7.66 23.72 -25.16
C GLU A 274 8.40 22.40 -25.22
N TYR A 275 8.01 21.55 -26.18
CA TYR A 275 8.79 20.40 -26.59
C TYR A 275 9.46 20.65 -27.94
N CYS A 276 10.69 20.23 -28.09
CA CYS A 276 11.54 20.51 -29.23
C CYS A 276 12.01 19.22 -29.91
N LEU A 277 12.48 19.35 -31.15
CA LEU A 277 13.28 18.31 -31.80
C LEU A 277 14.63 18.11 -31.07
N PRO A 278 15.23 16.91 -31.10
CA PRO A 278 16.55 16.65 -30.50
C PRO A 278 17.67 17.49 -31.12
N THR A 279 17.46 17.99 -32.34
CA THR A 279 18.39 18.83 -33.11
C THR A 279 18.13 20.33 -32.93
N CYS A 280 17.15 20.74 -32.13
CA CYS A 280 16.84 22.13 -31.89
C CYS A 280 18.05 22.90 -31.34
N GLY A 281 18.42 24.02 -31.96
CA GLY A 281 19.63 24.77 -31.62
C GLY A 281 19.70 25.22 -30.16
N SER A 282 18.55 25.50 -29.55
CA SER A 282 18.45 25.91 -28.13
C SER A 282 18.73 24.76 -27.13
N LEU A 283 18.46 23.50 -27.50
CA LEU A 283 18.52 22.36 -26.60
C LEU A 283 19.48 21.23 -27.02
N ALA A 284 19.96 21.22 -28.26
CA ALA A 284 20.80 20.17 -28.81
C ALA A 284 22.05 19.89 -27.98
N GLN A 285 22.68 20.94 -27.45
CA GLN A 285 23.91 20.88 -26.66
C GLN A 285 23.68 20.76 -25.15
N ARG A 286 22.42 20.85 -24.66
CA ARG A 286 22.15 20.78 -23.24
C ARG A 286 22.35 19.37 -22.69
N SER A 287 22.80 19.34 -21.44
CA SER A 287 23.00 18.10 -20.71
C SER A 287 21.67 17.40 -20.39
N LEU A 288 21.63 16.06 -20.42
CA LEU A 288 20.49 15.28 -19.96
C LEU A 288 20.12 15.53 -18.50
N THR A 289 20.97 16.18 -17.73
CA THR A 289 20.69 16.59 -16.33
C THR A 289 19.64 17.70 -16.24
N GLU A 290 19.44 18.44 -17.30
CA GLU A 290 18.52 19.58 -17.39
C GLU A 290 17.26 19.25 -18.21
N LEU A 291 17.25 18.11 -18.86
CA LEU A 291 16.22 17.78 -19.85
C LEU A 291 15.28 16.68 -19.38
N THR A 292 14.06 16.73 -19.91
CA THR A 292 13.13 15.57 -19.96
C THR A 292 12.99 15.18 -21.43
N LEU A 293 13.06 13.88 -21.71
CA LEU A 293 12.90 13.35 -23.06
C LEU A 293 11.57 12.63 -23.17
N PHE A 294 10.90 12.73 -24.32
CA PHE A 294 9.61 12.10 -24.60
C PHE A 294 9.73 11.22 -25.85
N ALA A 295 9.23 10.00 -25.79
CA ALA A 295 9.25 9.04 -26.90
C ALA A 295 8.30 9.48 -28.04
N ALA A 296 7.24 10.21 -27.73
CA ALA A 296 6.23 10.65 -28.68
C ALA A 296 5.77 12.08 -28.34
N ARG A 297 5.35 12.82 -29.35
CA ARG A 297 4.81 14.18 -29.17
C ARG A 297 3.52 14.16 -28.34
N GLU A 298 2.70 13.15 -28.57
CA GLU A 298 1.45 12.95 -27.86
C GLU A 298 1.66 12.84 -26.35
N SER A 299 2.78 12.25 -25.92
CA SER A 299 3.16 12.19 -24.50
C SER A 299 3.58 13.55 -23.95
N ALA A 300 4.18 14.41 -24.76
CA ALA A 300 4.54 15.77 -24.38
C ALA A 300 3.30 16.69 -24.34
N GLU A 301 2.46 16.58 -25.35
CA GLU A 301 1.19 17.34 -25.44
C GLU A 301 0.22 16.96 -24.30
N ALA A 302 0.17 15.69 -23.92
CA ALA A 302 -0.67 15.18 -22.82
C ALA A 302 -0.32 15.77 -21.44
N VAL A 303 0.86 16.35 -21.29
CA VAL A 303 1.27 17.10 -20.08
C VAL A 303 1.25 18.61 -20.27
N GLY A 304 0.57 19.08 -21.30
CA GLY A 304 0.36 20.50 -21.57
C GLY A 304 1.55 21.24 -22.19
N LEU A 305 2.46 20.53 -22.87
CA LEU A 305 3.55 21.17 -23.58
C LEU A 305 3.09 21.58 -24.98
N GLU A 306 3.57 22.72 -25.43
CA GLU A 306 3.34 23.25 -26.76
C GLU A 306 4.53 22.95 -27.69
N PRO A 307 4.31 22.84 -29.01
CA PRO A 307 5.42 22.67 -29.94
C PRO A 307 6.29 23.95 -30.01
N CYS A 308 7.60 23.72 -29.97
CA CYS A 308 8.57 24.83 -30.08
C CYS A 308 8.37 25.61 -31.40
N THR A 309 8.32 26.94 -31.30
CA THR A 309 8.11 27.84 -32.44
C THR A 309 9.27 27.82 -33.43
N ASP A 310 10.51 27.57 -32.98
CA ASP A 310 11.71 27.59 -33.82
C ASP A 310 11.87 26.31 -34.65
N CYS A 311 11.79 25.12 -34.01
CA CYS A 311 12.03 23.84 -34.69
C CYS A 311 10.77 23.14 -35.18
N ARG A 312 9.58 23.63 -34.83
CA ARG A 312 8.27 23.16 -35.30
C ARG A 312 8.13 21.65 -35.33
N PRO A 313 8.24 20.97 -34.19
CA PRO A 313 8.14 19.51 -34.12
C PRO A 313 6.75 18.97 -34.51
N ASP A 314 5.76 19.81 -34.52
CA ASP A 314 4.39 19.56 -35.02
C ASP A 314 4.36 19.36 -36.54
N LEU A 315 5.17 20.16 -37.29
CA LEU A 315 5.30 20.12 -38.76
C LEU A 315 6.38 19.13 -39.21
N HIS A 316 7.40 18.90 -38.40
CA HIS A 316 8.54 18.06 -38.69
C HIS A 316 8.69 16.95 -37.66
N PRO A 317 7.75 15.97 -37.59
CA PRO A 317 7.83 14.91 -36.59
C PRO A 317 9.05 14.02 -36.77
N ILE A 318 9.58 13.50 -35.66
CA ILE A 318 10.66 12.51 -35.70
C ILE A 318 10.14 11.24 -36.39
N ALA A 319 10.89 10.76 -37.37
CA ALA A 319 10.57 9.50 -38.07
C ALA A 319 10.52 8.32 -37.08
N ARG A 320 9.43 7.56 -37.09
CA ARG A 320 9.22 6.39 -36.22
C ARG A 320 9.91 5.13 -36.71
#